data_041fb723a9f056bc8aebee0ab3ca6c6d
#
_entry.id   041fb723a9f056bc8aebee0ab3ca6c6d
#
_cell.length_a   1.000
_cell.length_b   1.000
_cell.length_c   1.000
_cell.angle_alpha   90.00
_cell.angle_beta   90.00
_cell.angle_gamma   90.00
#
_symmetry.space_group_name_H-M   'P 1'
#
loop_
_entity.id
_entity.type
_entity.pdbx_description
1 polymer ?
#
loop_
_entity_poly.entity_id
_entity_poly.type
_entity_poly.pdbx_seq_one_letter_code
_entity_poly.pdbx_strand_id
1 'polypeptide(L)'
;MDKNAALCVYLKKYHTGKEKAVPSTELEQLFSLNGRNLRRKINRLRQDGVPICSDRSGYYFAANQEEVNATVFRLTGLVTKISNARTGLLYSSLLGELPIPVEVTIQIDDGGERDAEQVSGDHGDGGGTSA
;
A
#
# COMPACT_ATOMS: atom_id res chain seq x y z
N MET A 1 -6.26 24.97 -3.30
CA MET A 1 -5.36 23.83 -3.02
C MET A 1 -6.09 22.55 -3.33
N ASP A 2 -5.53 21.69 -4.13
CA ASP A 2 -6.21 20.46 -4.45
C ASP A 2 -6.09 19.48 -3.29
N LYS A 3 -6.81 18.36 -3.40
CA LYS A 3 -6.85 17.40 -2.28
C LYS A 3 -5.49 16.73 -2.04
N ASN A 4 -4.70 16.56 -3.08
CA ASN A 4 -3.37 15.98 -2.88
C ASN A 4 -2.50 16.89 -2.03
N ALA A 5 -2.48 18.17 -2.37
CA ALA A 5 -1.68 19.14 -1.62
C ALA A 5 -2.21 19.28 -0.19
N ALA A 6 -3.52 19.30 -0.04
CA ALA A 6 -4.12 19.43 1.30
C ALA A 6 -3.78 18.23 2.17
N LEU A 7 -3.82 17.04 1.60
CA LEU A 7 -3.50 15.81 2.33
C LEU A 7 -2.02 15.83 2.77
N CYS A 8 -1.13 16.24 1.87
CA CYS A 8 0.29 16.32 2.20
C CYS A 8 0.54 17.30 3.35
N VAL A 9 -0.04 18.49 3.26
CA VAL A 9 0.12 19.50 4.30
C VAL A 9 -0.41 19.01 5.63
N TYR A 10 -1.56 18.39 5.61
CA TYR A 10 -2.20 17.88 6.83
C TYR A 10 -1.32 16.81 7.50
N LEU A 11 -0.84 15.85 6.73
CA LEU A 11 -0.01 14.80 7.29
C LEU A 11 1.29 15.36 7.85
N LYS A 12 1.91 16.28 7.12
CA LYS A 12 3.16 16.88 7.58
C LYS A 12 2.96 17.67 8.86
N LYS A 13 1.85 18.36 8.97
CA LYS A 13 1.62 19.23 10.12
C LYS A 13 1.22 18.46 11.37
N TYR A 14 0.38 17.45 11.22
CA TYR A 14 -0.21 16.79 12.39
C TYR A 14 0.23 15.35 12.61
N HIS A 15 0.81 14.73 11.61
CA HIS A 15 1.10 13.30 11.68
C HIS A 15 2.50 13.00 11.16
N THR A 16 3.46 13.72 11.68
CA THR A 16 4.87 13.45 11.36
C THR A 16 5.43 12.49 12.39
N GLY A 17 5.98 11.40 11.91
CA GLY A 17 6.55 10.37 12.78
C GLY A 17 5.60 9.22 12.99
N LYS A 18 6.19 8.06 13.10
CA LYS A 18 5.45 6.81 13.24
C LYS A 18 4.46 6.83 14.41
N GLU A 19 4.83 7.49 15.48
CA GLU A 19 4.00 7.52 16.68
C GLU A 19 2.76 8.37 16.51
N LYS A 20 2.72 9.18 15.46
CA LYS A 20 1.57 10.02 15.17
C LYS A 20 0.79 9.56 13.96
N ALA A 21 0.93 8.28 13.61
CA ALA A 21 0.22 7.72 12.46
C ALA A 21 -1.29 7.88 12.63
N VAL A 22 -1.98 8.08 11.52
CA VAL A 22 -3.42 8.27 11.49
C VAL A 22 -4.06 7.16 10.68
N PRO A 23 -5.12 6.52 11.20
CA PRO A 23 -5.78 5.46 10.43
C PRO A 23 -6.36 5.96 9.12
N SER A 24 -6.38 5.09 8.13
CA SER A 24 -6.92 5.46 6.82
C SER A 24 -8.37 5.88 6.90
N THR A 25 -9.16 5.24 7.76
CA THR A 25 -10.57 5.58 7.89
C THR A 25 -10.76 7.02 8.34
N GLU A 26 -9.90 7.49 9.21
CA GLU A 26 -9.98 8.86 9.68
C GLU A 26 -9.67 9.85 8.55
N LEU A 27 -8.67 9.54 7.74
CA LEU A 27 -8.34 10.38 6.59
C LEU A 27 -9.47 10.35 5.56
N GLU A 28 -10.09 9.19 5.37
CA GLU A 28 -11.20 9.08 4.43
C GLU A 28 -12.34 10.01 4.83
N GLN A 29 -12.66 10.03 6.10
CA GLN A 29 -13.72 10.90 6.58
C GLN A 29 -13.34 12.37 6.47
N LEU A 30 -12.14 12.69 6.86
CA LEU A 30 -11.70 14.08 6.89
C LEU A 30 -11.66 14.69 5.51
N PHE A 31 -11.24 13.93 4.51
CA PHE A 31 -11.08 14.44 3.16
C PHE A 31 -12.22 14.02 2.23
N SER A 32 -13.25 13.38 2.76
CA SER A 32 -14.41 12.93 1.97
C SER A 32 -13.98 12.04 0.82
N LEU A 33 -13.15 11.05 1.13
CA LEU A 33 -12.65 10.10 0.14
C LEU A 33 -13.01 8.69 0.56
N ASN A 34 -13.21 7.82 -0.41
CA ASN A 34 -13.28 6.40 -0.09
C ASN A 34 -11.86 5.83 -0.05
N GLY A 35 -11.74 4.60 0.43
CA GLY A 35 -10.41 4.01 0.62
C GLY A 35 -9.61 3.92 -0.66
N ARG A 36 -10.27 3.60 -1.76
CA ARG A 36 -9.60 3.48 -3.04
C ARG A 36 -9.00 4.81 -3.48
N ASN A 37 -9.78 5.88 -3.37
CA ASN A 37 -9.30 7.19 -3.80
C ASN A 37 -8.22 7.72 -2.87
N LEU A 38 -8.32 7.41 -1.57
CA LEU A 38 -7.27 7.77 -0.65
C LEU A 38 -5.95 7.08 -1.04
N ARG A 39 -6.00 5.79 -1.31
CA ARG A 39 -4.78 5.05 -1.70
C ARG A 39 -4.18 5.59 -2.99
N ARG A 40 -5.04 5.98 -3.94
CA ARG A 40 -4.54 6.58 -5.17
C ARG A 40 -3.80 7.88 -4.92
N LYS A 41 -4.34 8.71 -4.03
CA LYS A 41 -3.70 9.98 -3.72
C LYS A 41 -2.39 9.77 -2.97
N ILE A 42 -2.37 8.83 -2.04
CA ILE A 42 -1.13 8.51 -1.33
C ILE A 42 -0.07 8.03 -2.32
N ASN A 43 -0.44 7.13 -3.22
CA ASN A 43 0.51 6.61 -4.20
C ASN A 43 1.02 7.71 -5.11
N ARG A 44 0.15 8.63 -5.52
CA ARG A 44 0.57 9.73 -6.36
C ARG A 44 1.57 10.63 -5.64
N LEU A 45 1.28 10.94 -4.39
CA LEU A 45 2.20 11.75 -3.60
C LEU A 45 3.54 11.07 -3.44
N ARG A 46 3.53 9.76 -3.20
CA ARG A 46 4.77 9.00 -3.10
C ARG A 46 5.57 9.03 -4.39
N GLN A 47 4.88 8.91 -5.54
CA GLN A 47 5.54 8.98 -6.83
C GLN A 47 6.16 10.35 -7.06
N ASP A 48 5.58 11.37 -6.48
CA ASP A 48 6.11 12.73 -6.58
C ASP A 48 7.21 12.99 -5.56
N GLY A 49 7.59 11.99 -4.79
CA GLY A 49 8.70 12.13 -3.85
C GLY A 49 8.31 12.55 -2.45
N VAL A 50 7.01 12.59 -2.15
CA VAL A 50 6.57 12.95 -0.80
C VAL A 50 6.71 11.75 0.12
N PRO A 51 7.41 11.88 1.25
CA PRO A 51 7.71 10.72 2.09
C PRO A 51 6.55 10.36 3.03
N ILE A 52 5.51 9.79 2.46
CA ILE A 52 4.37 9.31 3.23
C ILE A 52 4.59 7.84 3.56
N CYS A 53 4.70 7.56 4.84
CA CYS A 53 4.94 6.23 5.34
C CYS A 53 3.65 5.58 5.80
N SER A 54 3.69 4.28 6.00
CA SER A 54 2.54 3.56 6.55
C SER A 54 3.00 2.35 7.32
N ASP A 55 2.19 1.98 8.32
CA ASP A 55 2.34 0.73 9.02
C ASP A 55 0.95 0.30 9.51
N ARG A 56 0.89 -0.62 10.44
CA ARG A 56 -0.39 -1.08 10.95
C ARG A 56 -1.23 0.02 11.57
N SER A 57 -0.60 1.05 12.08
CA SER A 57 -1.32 2.15 12.74
C SER A 57 -1.91 3.12 11.75
N GLY A 58 -1.42 3.13 10.51
CA GLY A 58 -1.95 4.04 9.51
C GLY A 58 -0.85 4.76 8.76
N TYR A 59 -1.19 5.95 8.28
CA TYR A 59 -0.29 6.77 7.49
C TYR A 59 0.36 7.84 8.33
N TYR A 60 1.57 8.23 7.96
CA TYR A 60 2.24 9.34 8.63
C TYR A 60 3.30 9.92 7.68
N PHE A 61 3.65 11.18 7.94
CA PHE A 61 4.73 11.82 7.21
C PHE A 61 6.03 11.44 7.90
N ALA A 62 7.05 11.07 7.14
CA ALA A 62 8.30 10.57 7.73
C ALA A 62 8.98 11.64 8.56
N ALA A 63 9.45 11.25 9.74
CA ALA A 63 10.25 12.11 10.58
C ALA A 63 11.74 11.94 10.27
N ASN A 64 12.12 10.82 9.69
CA ASN A 64 13.52 10.53 9.40
C ASN A 64 13.64 9.49 8.30
N GLN A 65 14.87 9.26 7.84
CA GLN A 65 15.11 8.33 6.75
C GLN A 65 14.83 6.89 7.14
N GLU A 66 14.99 6.54 8.38
CA GLU A 66 14.71 5.18 8.82
C GLU A 66 13.26 4.81 8.61
N GLU A 67 12.37 5.76 8.87
CA GLU A 67 10.95 5.50 8.65
C GLU A 67 10.63 5.32 7.19
N VAL A 68 11.26 6.12 6.32
CA VAL A 68 11.11 5.93 4.88
C VAL A 68 11.60 4.54 4.48
N ASN A 69 12.77 4.17 4.96
CA ASN A 69 13.36 2.88 4.61
C ASN A 69 12.49 1.71 5.05
N ALA A 70 11.89 1.80 6.23
CA ALA A 70 11.01 0.74 6.71
C ALA A 70 9.79 0.60 5.83
N THR A 71 9.22 1.71 5.38
CA THR A 71 8.06 1.66 4.48
C THR A 71 8.46 1.11 3.11
N VAL A 72 9.61 1.52 2.59
CA VAL A 72 10.11 0.96 1.33
C VAL A 72 10.29 -0.55 1.43
N PHE A 73 10.85 -1.01 2.52
CA PHE A 73 11.03 -2.44 2.73
C PHE A 73 9.70 -3.18 2.75
N ARG A 74 8.71 -2.63 3.44
CA ARG A 74 7.38 -3.21 3.51
C ARG A 74 6.72 -3.28 2.13
N LEU A 75 6.80 -2.19 1.37
CA LEU A 75 6.22 -2.15 0.03
C LEU A 75 6.94 -3.12 -0.91
N THR A 76 8.25 -3.23 -0.78
CA THR A 76 9.01 -4.19 -1.57
C THR A 76 8.52 -5.62 -1.31
N GLY A 77 8.24 -5.95 -0.06
CA GLY A 77 7.70 -7.25 0.27
C GLY A 77 6.35 -7.51 -0.37
N LEU A 78 5.48 -6.50 -0.42
CA LEU A 78 4.18 -6.64 -1.08
C LEU A 78 4.33 -6.86 -2.57
N VAL A 79 5.22 -6.12 -3.23
CA VAL A 79 5.47 -6.30 -4.66
C VAL A 79 5.98 -7.71 -4.92
N THR A 80 6.88 -8.21 -4.10
CA THR A 80 7.43 -9.54 -4.27
C THR A 80 6.34 -10.60 -4.15
N LYS A 81 5.46 -10.48 -3.18
CA LYS A 81 4.37 -11.44 -3.03
C LYS A 81 3.45 -11.44 -4.24
N ILE A 82 3.09 -10.27 -4.72
CA ILE A 82 2.22 -10.15 -5.89
C ILE A 82 2.90 -10.75 -7.10
N SER A 83 4.18 -10.48 -7.28
CA SER A 83 4.94 -10.99 -8.40
C SER A 83 5.02 -12.52 -8.37
N ASN A 84 5.22 -13.09 -7.19
CA ASN A 84 5.29 -14.54 -7.05
C ASN A 84 3.95 -15.20 -7.37
N ALA A 85 2.85 -14.60 -6.92
CA ALA A 85 1.53 -15.12 -7.21
C ALA A 85 1.25 -15.06 -8.72
N ARG A 86 1.62 -13.99 -9.36
CA ARG A 86 1.48 -13.84 -10.80
C ARG A 86 2.25 -14.92 -11.54
N THR A 87 3.50 -15.12 -11.15
CA THR A 87 4.34 -16.13 -11.78
C THR A 87 3.74 -17.53 -11.60
N GLY A 88 3.25 -17.84 -10.40
CA GLY A 88 2.65 -19.13 -10.14
C GLY A 88 1.44 -19.37 -11.04
N LEU A 89 0.60 -18.34 -11.21
CA LEU A 89 -0.56 -18.47 -12.08
C LEU A 89 -0.16 -18.66 -13.55
N LEU A 90 0.84 -17.95 -14.00
CA LEU A 90 1.29 -18.08 -15.38
C LEU A 90 1.77 -19.49 -15.71
N TYR A 91 2.37 -20.15 -14.74
CA TYR A 91 2.88 -21.49 -14.96
C TYR A 91 1.99 -22.58 -14.42
N SER A 92 0.72 -22.26 -14.14
CA SER A 92 -0.19 -23.27 -13.64
C SER A 92 -0.54 -24.27 -14.74
N SER A 93 -0.75 -25.51 -14.34
CA SER A 93 -1.03 -26.56 -15.30
C SER A 93 -2.38 -26.41 -16.00
N LEU A 94 -3.26 -25.63 -15.42
CA LEU A 94 -4.58 -25.44 -16.01
C LEU A 94 -4.52 -24.70 -17.34
N LEU A 95 -3.57 -23.80 -17.49
CA LEU A 95 -3.51 -23.04 -18.72
C LEU A 95 -3.07 -23.85 -19.91
N GLY A 96 -2.04 -24.65 -19.74
CA GLY A 96 -1.54 -25.49 -20.81
C GLY A 96 -1.11 -24.77 -22.06
N GLU A 97 -1.10 -23.46 -22.07
CA GLU A 97 -0.78 -22.65 -23.23
C GLU A 97 0.17 -21.58 -22.82
N LEU A 98 0.77 -20.96 -23.82
CA LEU A 98 1.68 -19.85 -23.55
C LEU A 98 0.90 -18.68 -22.99
N PRO A 99 1.44 -18.05 -21.96
CA PRO A 99 0.78 -16.88 -21.40
C PRO A 99 0.70 -15.75 -22.41
N ILE A 100 -0.36 -15.00 -22.36
CA ILE A 100 -0.52 -13.84 -23.20
C ILE A 100 0.20 -12.68 -22.50
N PRO A 101 1.08 -11.97 -23.21
CA PRO A 101 1.73 -10.81 -22.60
C PRO A 101 0.69 -9.77 -22.24
N VAL A 102 0.72 -9.33 -21.02
CA VAL A 102 -0.19 -8.30 -20.56
C VAL A 102 0.57 -7.27 -19.77
N GLU A 103 0.06 -6.07 -19.82
CA GLU A 103 0.60 -5.01 -19.00
C GLU A 103 0.07 -5.20 -17.60
N VAL A 104 0.96 -5.13 -16.63
CA VAL A 104 0.58 -5.37 -15.25
C VAL A 104 0.59 -4.07 -14.48
N THR A 105 -0.54 -3.76 -13.84
CA THR A 105 -0.62 -2.65 -12.93
C THR A 105 -0.78 -3.21 -11.53
N ILE A 106 0.18 -2.92 -10.68
CA ILE A 106 0.15 -3.42 -9.33
C ILE A 106 -0.47 -2.36 -8.44
N GLN A 107 -1.56 -2.74 -7.78
CA GLN A 107 -2.19 -1.88 -6.81
C GLN A 107 -1.87 -2.40 -5.44
N ILE A 108 -1.19 -1.58 -4.66
CA ILE A 108 -0.72 -1.99 -3.36
C ILE A 108 -1.61 -1.37 -2.30
N ASP A 109 -2.25 -2.21 -1.52
CA ASP A 109 -3.10 -1.77 -0.45
C ASP A 109 -2.33 -1.89 0.85
N ASP A 110 -1.56 -0.87 1.17
CA ASP A 110 -0.72 -0.86 2.35
C ASP A 110 -1.22 0.09 3.42
N GLY A 111 -2.48 0.53 3.32
CA GLY A 111 -2.97 1.59 4.18
C GLY A 111 -3.52 1.11 5.48
N GLY A 112 -2.80 1.39 6.53
CA GLY A 112 -3.33 1.25 7.86
C GLY A 112 -3.77 -0.14 8.22
N GLU A 113 -4.75 -0.17 9.03
CA GLU A 113 -5.17 -1.39 9.66
C GLU A 113 -5.80 -2.39 8.73
N ARG A 114 -6.06 -2.04 7.51
CA ARG A 114 -6.68 -2.97 6.62
C ARG A 114 -5.79 -4.03 6.12
N ASP A 115 -4.51 -3.85 6.22
CA ASP A 115 -3.59 -4.79 5.65
C ASP A 115 -3.63 -6.11 6.27
N ALA A 116 -3.91 -6.18 7.49
CA ALA A 116 -3.59 -7.37 8.22
C ALA A 116 -4.48 -8.50 7.87
N GLU A 117 -5.68 -8.31 7.57
CA GLU A 117 -6.52 -9.40 7.41
C GLU A 117 -6.56 -9.99 6.14
N GLN A 118 -6.03 -9.47 5.32
CA GLN A 118 -6.14 -10.03 4.08
C GLN A 118 -5.23 -11.04 3.86
N VAL A 119 -4.73 -11.08 4.30
CA VAL A 119 -3.86 -11.87 3.71
C VAL A 119 -3.71 -13.09 4.06
N SER A 120 -4.08 -13.03 4.29
CA SER A 120 -3.97 -13.75 4.42
C SER A 120 -4.15 -14.60 4.40
N GLY A 121 -4.12 -14.64 4.50
CA GLY A 121 -4.28 -14.91 4.25
C GLY A 121 -4.29 -15.50 4.21
N ASP A 122 -4.07 -15.49 4.17
CA ASP A 122 -4.05 -15.66 3.88
C ASP A 122 -4.10 -15.97 3.91
N HIS A 123 -3.89 -16.14 4.13
CA HIS A 123 -3.84 -16.10 3.87
C HIS A 123 -3.57 -16.45 3.75
N GLY A 124 -3.40 -16.72 4.15
CA GLY A 124 -3.13 -16.74 3.84
C GLY A 124 -2.71 -17.31 3.84
N ASP A 125 -2.60 -17.62 3.95
CA ASP A 125 -2.30 -17.92 3.73
C ASP A 125 -2.07 -18.17 3.58
N GLY A 126 -1.96 -18.31 3.68
CA GLY A 126 -1.74 -18.34 3.14
C GLY A 126 -1.42 -18.71 2.97
N GLY A 127 -1.29 -18.90 3.03
CA GLY A 127 -1.02 -19.08 2.43
C GLY A 127 -0.71 -19.58 2.13
N GLY A 128 -0.48 -19.61 1.98
CA GLY A 128 -0.27 -19.86 1.34
C GLY A 128 -0.27 -20.54 0.77
N THR A 129 -0.35 -20.80 0.54
CA THR A 129 -0.51 -21.24 -0.31
C THR A 129 -1.28 -21.21 -1.00
N SER A 130 -1.60 -21.20 -1.09
CA SER A 130 -2.35 -21.01 -1.74
C SER A 130 -2.90 -20.29 -2.14
N ALA A 131 -2.93 -20.08 -2.26
CA ALA A 131 -3.41 -19.24 -2.76
C ALA A 131 -4.00 -18.77 -3.14
#